data_2d1fcf1a968c64703e5b3179318995b4
#
_entry.id   2d1fcf1a968c64703e5b3179318995b4
#
_cell.length_a   1.000
_cell.length_b   1.000
_cell.length_c   1.000
_cell.angle_alpha   90.00
_cell.angle_beta   90.00
_cell.angle_gamma   90.00
#
_symmetry.space_group_name_H-M   'P 1'
#
loop_
_entity.id
_entity.type
_entity.pdbx_description
1 polymer ?
#
loop_
_entity_poly.entity_id
_entity_poly.type
_entity_poly.pdbx_seq_one_letter_code
_entity_poly.pdbx_strand_id
1 'polypeptide(L)'
;MFRRTILKGTLAAAALPAAARAQGRDLTVVSWGGAYQDAQREVFFRPFQQATRSRMLEETWDGGIGVLRSRIASGANTWDVVQVESEELLIGAEEGLFEPMDWAAIGGRDAYIPQAVNDFGVGAILYSFVLAYDRARMPQGPANWAEFFDTARFPGKRGLRRGPKTTLEIALMADGVPPDQVYAVLGTPAGVDRAFRRLDSIKAELAWWERGAQPPQWLAAGEVAMTNAYNGRIAAANATDGRDFAIVWAGNLYTIDSWVIMKGSPNRARALEFLRFVGQPEVQAGLPPRIPYGVTARGANERLPPALLAQLPTAPANIAGALQISDRFWLDNLDRLTQRFNTWVAR
;
A
#
# COMPACT_ATOMS: atom_id res chain seq x y z
N MET A 1 -47.47 -11.28 -81.48
CA MET A 1 -47.72 -11.05 -80.04
C MET A 1 -46.64 -11.79 -79.20
N PHE A 2 -45.61 -11.10 -78.82
CA PHE A 2 -44.55 -11.68 -77.98
C PHE A 2 -44.63 -11.08 -76.55
N ARG A 3 -44.92 -11.94 -75.57
CA ARG A 3 -44.90 -11.56 -74.14
C ARG A 3 -43.48 -11.72 -73.64
N ARG A 4 -42.85 -10.62 -73.19
CA ARG A 4 -41.58 -10.59 -72.47
C ARG A 4 -41.82 -10.80 -70.94
N THR A 5 -41.37 -11.87 -70.44
CA THR A 5 -41.30 -12.19 -68.98
C THR A 5 -40.05 -11.56 -68.38
N ILE A 6 -40.23 -10.59 -67.49
CA ILE A 6 -39.10 -9.98 -66.71
C ILE A 6 -38.93 -10.79 -65.42
N LEU A 7 -37.80 -11.50 -65.30
CA LEU A 7 -37.35 -12.11 -64.04
C LEU A 7 -36.77 -11.03 -63.08
N LYS A 8 -37.48 -10.78 -62.02
CA LYS A 8 -36.92 -9.97 -60.90
C LYS A 8 -36.07 -10.87 -60.00
N GLY A 9 -34.74 -10.76 -60.10
CA GLY A 9 -33.81 -11.39 -59.16
C GLY A 9 -33.73 -10.57 -57.88
N THR A 10 -34.16 -11.15 -56.77
CA THR A 10 -34.01 -10.58 -55.42
C THR A 10 -32.62 -10.94 -54.87
N LEU A 11 -31.70 -9.96 -54.76
CA LEU A 11 -30.46 -10.10 -54.00
C LEU A 11 -30.80 -10.06 -52.51
N ALA A 12 -30.69 -11.19 -51.81
CA ALA A 12 -30.72 -11.25 -50.38
C ALA A 12 -29.32 -10.85 -49.87
N ALA A 13 -29.17 -9.64 -49.36
CA ALA A 13 -27.97 -9.23 -48.62
C ALA A 13 -27.97 -9.94 -47.25
N ALA A 14 -27.06 -10.90 -47.07
CA ALA A 14 -26.80 -11.51 -45.79
C ALA A 14 -26.12 -10.47 -44.88
N ALA A 15 -26.87 -9.86 -43.98
CA ALA A 15 -26.33 -9.05 -42.89
C ALA A 15 -25.66 -9.98 -41.87
N LEU A 16 -24.35 -10.04 -41.89
CA LEU A 16 -23.57 -10.62 -40.80
C LEU A 16 -23.84 -9.81 -39.51
N PRO A 17 -24.26 -10.45 -38.42
CA PRO A 17 -24.40 -9.71 -37.16
C PRO A 17 -22.99 -9.24 -36.76
N ALA A 18 -22.73 -7.94 -36.79
CA ALA A 18 -21.61 -7.34 -36.09
C ALA A 18 -21.83 -7.66 -34.62
N ALA A 19 -21.03 -8.61 -34.09
CA ALA A 19 -20.96 -8.83 -32.66
C ALA A 19 -20.54 -7.52 -32.02
N ALA A 20 -21.52 -6.76 -31.56
CA ALA A 20 -21.28 -5.61 -30.68
C ALA A 20 -20.54 -6.18 -29.46
N ARG A 21 -19.21 -6.02 -29.45
CA ARG A 21 -18.47 -6.15 -28.21
C ARG A 21 -19.14 -5.18 -27.25
N ALA A 22 -19.79 -5.73 -26.23
CA ALA A 22 -20.23 -4.94 -25.10
C ALA A 22 -18.98 -4.19 -24.62
N GLN A 23 -18.87 -2.90 -24.94
CA GLN A 23 -17.86 -2.03 -24.38
C GLN A 23 -18.23 -1.90 -22.91
N GLY A 24 -17.70 -2.81 -22.08
CA GLY A 24 -17.72 -2.67 -20.64
C GLY A 24 -17.05 -1.33 -20.27
N ARG A 25 -17.40 -0.79 -19.12
CA ARG A 25 -16.72 0.42 -18.59
C ARG A 25 -15.22 0.22 -18.56
N ASP A 26 -14.47 1.30 -18.52
CA ASP A 26 -13.02 1.28 -18.39
C ASP A 26 -12.59 0.58 -17.08
N LEU A 27 -11.42 -0.06 -17.11
CA LEU A 27 -10.82 -0.65 -15.91
C LEU A 27 -10.52 0.44 -14.89
N THR A 28 -11.01 0.32 -13.68
CA THR A 28 -10.71 1.25 -12.59
C THR A 28 -9.71 0.63 -11.64
N VAL A 29 -8.54 1.28 -11.50
CA VAL A 29 -7.47 0.89 -10.58
C VAL A 29 -7.36 1.94 -9.47
N VAL A 30 -7.35 1.47 -8.22
CA VAL A 30 -7.38 2.33 -7.03
C VAL A 30 -6.12 2.12 -6.21
N SER A 31 -5.47 3.22 -5.82
CA SER A 31 -4.24 3.20 -5.04
C SER A 31 -4.18 4.36 -4.03
N TRP A 32 -3.02 4.57 -3.40
CA TRP A 32 -2.81 5.41 -2.22
C TRP A 32 -2.48 6.89 -2.53
N GLY A 33 -2.65 7.35 -3.77
CA GLY A 33 -2.40 8.75 -4.14
C GLY A 33 -0.95 9.24 -3.95
N GLY A 34 -0.74 10.54 -4.23
CA GLY A 34 0.53 11.25 -4.05
C GLY A 34 1.70 10.61 -4.80
N ALA A 35 2.92 10.86 -4.37
CA ALA A 35 4.15 10.42 -5.03
C ALA A 35 4.17 8.92 -5.37
N TYR A 36 3.52 8.09 -4.56
CA TYR A 36 3.46 6.66 -4.84
C TYR A 36 2.60 6.34 -6.07
N GLN A 37 1.40 6.89 -6.16
CA GLN A 37 0.54 6.67 -7.33
C GLN A 37 1.08 7.38 -8.58
N ASP A 38 1.79 8.50 -8.42
CA ASP A 38 2.49 9.14 -9.54
C ASP A 38 3.58 8.23 -10.10
N ALA A 39 4.36 7.58 -9.24
CA ALA A 39 5.33 6.56 -9.65
C ALA A 39 4.65 5.35 -10.34
N GLN A 40 3.54 4.85 -9.79
CA GLN A 40 2.76 3.78 -10.42
C GLN A 40 2.20 4.19 -11.78
N ARG A 41 1.75 5.43 -11.92
CA ARG A 41 1.25 5.96 -13.20
C ARG A 41 2.30 5.92 -14.28
N GLU A 42 3.55 6.29 -13.94
CA GLU A 42 4.65 6.27 -14.90
C GLU A 42 5.12 4.85 -15.25
N VAL A 43 5.16 3.95 -14.25
CA VAL A 43 5.78 2.63 -14.40
C VAL A 43 4.77 1.55 -14.77
N PHE A 44 3.55 1.65 -14.28
CA PHE A 44 2.52 0.62 -14.44
C PHE A 44 1.38 1.07 -15.35
N PHE A 45 0.72 2.19 -15.03
CA PHE A 45 -0.57 2.51 -15.63
C PHE A 45 -0.44 2.96 -17.08
N ARG A 46 0.38 3.96 -17.35
CA ARG A 46 0.62 4.44 -18.72
C ARG A 46 1.24 3.36 -19.62
N PRO A 47 2.28 2.62 -19.20
CA PRO A 47 2.81 1.51 -20.01
C PRO A 47 1.81 0.41 -20.29
N PHE A 48 0.96 0.04 -19.31
CA PHE A 48 -0.12 -0.92 -19.52
C PHE A 48 -1.13 -0.43 -20.57
N GLN A 49 -1.60 0.83 -20.46
CA GLN A 49 -2.53 1.41 -21.43
C GLN A 49 -1.93 1.45 -22.84
N GLN A 50 -0.65 1.77 -22.96
CA GLN A 50 0.06 1.79 -24.25
C GLN A 50 0.20 0.37 -24.84
N ALA A 51 0.58 -0.61 -24.04
CA ALA A 51 0.79 -1.99 -24.48
C ALA A 51 -0.52 -2.66 -24.92
N THR A 52 -1.63 -2.40 -24.21
CA THR A 52 -2.91 -3.05 -24.42
C THR A 52 -3.91 -2.22 -25.24
N ARG A 53 -3.58 -0.94 -25.48
CA ARG A 53 -4.52 0.06 -26.05
C ARG A 53 -5.83 0.15 -25.27
N SER A 54 -5.78 -0.17 -23.99
CA SER A 54 -6.93 -0.16 -23.09
C SER A 54 -7.00 1.17 -22.34
N ARG A 55 -8.22 1.69 -22.16
CA ARG A 55 -8.46 2.82 -21.26
C ARG A 55 -8.54 2.33 -19.83
N MET A 56 -8.04 3.13 -18.91
CA MET A 56 -8.04 2.86 -17.49
C MET A 56 -8.37 4.15 -16.73
N LEU A 57 -9.16 4.03 -15.68
CA LEU A 57 -9.44 5.10 -14.72
C LEU A 57 -8.59 4.87 -13.47
N GLU A 58 -8.11 5.94 -12.91
CA GLU A 58 -7.35 5.95 -11.67
C GLU A 58 -8.18 6.63 -10.58
N GLU A 59 -8.29 5.97 -9.43
CA GLU A 59 -8.87 6.57 -8.23
C GLU A 59 -7.89 6.45 -7.06
N THR A 60 -8.12 7.22 -6.02
CA THR A 60 -7.36 7.17 -4.77
C THR A 60 -8.28 6.87 -3.61
N TRP A 61 -7.72 6.25 -2.56
CA TRP A 61 -8.41 6.05 -1.30
C TRP A 61 -7.44 6.13 -0.12
N ASP A 62 -7.97 6.22 1.08
CA ASP A 62 -7.17 6.36 2.30
C ASP A 62 -7.22 5.10 3.19
N GLY A 63 -7.71 3.96 2.65
CA GLY A 63 -7.86 2.69 3.38
C GLY A 63 -9.18 2.59 4.14
N GLY A 64 -9.31 1.48 4.85
CA GLY A 64 -10.43 1.18 5.72
C GLY A 64 -11.42 0.17 5.15
N ILE A 65 -11.45 -1.03 5.77
CA ILE A 65 -12.31 -2.14 5.34
C ILE A 65 -13.79 -1.74 5.22
N GLY A 66 -14.26 -0.77 6.02
CA GLY A 66 -15.63 -0.26 5.96
C GLY A 66 -15.99 0.37 4.61
N VAL A 67 -15.03 0.97 3.91
CA VAL A 67 -15.22 1.52 2.56
C VAL A 67 -15.47 0.38 1.57
N LEU A 68 -14.68 -0.69 1.63
CA LEU A 68 -14.81 -1.86 0.76
C LEU A 68 -16.14 -2.58 0.99
N ARG A 69 -16.51 -2.79 2.25
CA ARG A 69 -17.83 -3.34 2.64
C ARG A 69 -18.98 -2.54 2.06
N SER A 70 -18.94 -1.22 2.23
CA SER A 70 -20.00 -0.31 1.71
C SER A 70 -20.12 -0.37 0.20
N ARG A 71 -19.00 -0.40 -0.53
CA ARG A 71 -19.00 -0.49 -2.00
C ARG A 71 -19.62 -1.78 -2.51
N ILE A 72 -19.28 -2.92 -1.90
CA ILE A 72 -19.87 -4.20 -2.30
C ILE A 72 -21.36 -4.27 -1.91
N ALA A 73 -21.72 -3.85 -0.70
CA ALA A 73 -23.10 -3.88 -0.23
C ALA A 73 -24.04 -2.97 -1.02
N SER A 74 -23.55 -1.85 -1.55
CA SER A 74 -24.37 -0.93 -2.35
C SER A 74 -24.75 -1.48 -3.73
N GLY A 75 -24.07 -2.53 -4.21
CA GLY A 75 -24.23 -3.05 -5.59
C GLY A 75 -23.81 -2.08 -6.70
N ALA A 76 -23.26 -0.91 -6.34
CA ALA A 76 -22.81 0.14 -7.26
C ALA A 76 -21.29 0.29 -7.30
N ASN A 77 -20.55 -0.77 -7.02
CA ASN A 77 -19.10 -0.75 -7.01
C ASN A 77 -18.54 -0.50 -8.42
N THR A 78 -17.74 0.56 -8.56
CA THR A 78 -17.04 0.93 -9.80
C THR A 78 -15.55 0.56 -9.77
N TRP A 79 -15.02 0.10 -8.64
CA TRP A 79 -13.63 -0.30 -8.48
C TRP A 79 -13.41 -1.73 -8.98
N ASP A 80 -12.36 -1.94 -9.74
CA ASP A 80 -12.01 -3.27 -10.27
C ASP A 80 -10.79 -3.85 -9.55
N VAL A 81 -9.68 -3.10 -9.55
CA VAL A 81 -8.44 -3.48 -8.87
C VAL A 81 -8.16 -2.45 -7.79
N VAL A 82 -7.92 -2.92 -6.58
CA VAL A 82 -7.65 -2.04 -5.43
C VAL A 82 -6.36 -2.51 -4.76
N GLN A 83 -5.52 -1.57 -4.41
CA GLN A 83 -4.40 -1.86 -3.53
C GLN A 83 -4.85 -1.72 -2.08
N VAL A 84 -4.61 -2.75 -1.29
CA VAL A 84 -5.05 -2.87 0.11
C VAL A 84 -3.87 -3.19 1.01
N GLU A 85 -3.96 -2.77 2.28
CA GLU A 85 -3.04 -3.21 3.33
C GLU A 85 -3.31 -4.69 3.67
N SER A 86 -2.37 -5.35 4.34
CA SER A 86 -2.41 -6.79 4.58
C SER A 86 -3.59 -7.24 5.46
N GLU A 87 -4.00 -6.47 6.47
CA GLU A 87 -5.17 -6.78 7.26
C GLU A 87 -6.48 -6.62 6.49
N GLU A 88 -6.55 -5.62 5.59
CA GLU A 88 -7.73 -5.45 4.72
C GLU A 88 -7.86 -6.61 3.74
N LEU A 89 -6.71 -7.13 3.25
CA LEU A 89 -6.70 -8.33 2.42
C LEU A 89 -7.29 -9.53 3.16
N LEU A 90 -6.86 -9.76 4.40
CA LEU A 90 -7.33 -10.91 5.18
C LEU A 90 -8.82 -10.78 5.53
N ILE A 91 -9.23 -9.64 6.08
CA ILE A 91 -10.64 -9.38 6.44
C ILE A 91 -11.53 -9.46 5.20
N GLY A 92 -11.13 -8.79 4.11
CA GLY A 92 -11.92 -8.78 2.89
C GLY A 92 -12.02 -10.15 2.21
N ALA A 93 -10.99 -10.99 2.34
CA ALA A 93 -11.01 -12.38 1.89
C ALA A 93 -12.01 -13.23 2.71
N GLU A 94 -11.98 -13.13 4.04
CA GLU A 94 -12.91 -13.84 4.93
C GLU A 94 -14.38 -13.40 4.71
N GLU A 95 -14.60 -12.13 4.41
CA GLU A 95 -15.92 -11.56 4.15
C GLU A 95 -16.39 -11.70 2.69
N GLY A 96 -15.57 -12.27 1.79
CA GLY A 96 -15.93 -12.47 0.40
C GLY A 96 -16.02 -11.18 -0.43
N LEU A 97 -15.25 -10.15 -0.07
CA LEU A 97 -15.22 -8.85 -0.77
C LEU A 97 -14.37 -8.88 -2.04
N PHE A 98 -13.56 -9.93 -2.23
CA PHE A 98 -12.62 -10.05 -3.34
C PHE A 98 -12.88 -11.29 -4.20
N GLU A 99 -12.47 -11.23 -5.46
CA GLU A 99 -12.41 -12.40 -6.32
C GLU A 99 -11.20 -13.26 -5.96
N PRO A 100 -11.32 -14.58 -6.01
CA PRO A 100 -10.15 -15.47 -5.92
C PRO A 100 -9.14 -15.15 -7.01
N MET A 101 -7.85 -15.14 -6.64
CA MET A 101 -6.75 -14.84 -7.55
C MET A 101 -6.50 -16.01 -8.51
N ASP A 102 -6.59 -15.76 -9.79
CA ASP A 102 -6.20 -16.70 -10.83
C ASP A 102 -4.69 -16.63 -11.06
N TRP A 103 -3.96 -17.41 -10.26
CA TRP A 103 -2.51 -17.44 -10.30
C TRP A 103 -1.93 -17.86 -11.64
N ALA A 104 -2.61 -18.78 -12.36
CA ALA A 104 -2.17 -19.18 -13.69
C ALA A 104 -2.23 -18.02 -14.70
N ALA A 105 -3.25 -17.18 -14.59
CA ALA A 105 -3.41 -16.01 -15.45
C ALA A 105 -2.36 -14.92 -15.22
N ILE A 106 -1.79 -14.82 -14.00
CA ILE A 106 -0.83 -13.76 -13.63
C ILE A 106 0.63 -14.21 -13.53
N GLY A 107 0.97 -15.41 -14.01
CA GLY A 107 2.35 -15.89 -14.09
C GLY A 107 2.72 -16.97 -13.06
N GLY A 108 1.80 -17.35 -12.18
CA GLY A 108 2.01 -18.40 -11.17
C GLY A 108 2.53 -17.89 -9.83
N ARG A 109 2.32 -18.67 -8.77
CA ARG A 109 2.77 -18.35 -7.41
C ARG A 109 4.28 -18.22 -7.31
N ASP A 110 5.00 -19.06 -8.05
CA ASP A 110 6.47 -19.10 -8.03
C ASP A 110 7.13 -17.87 -8.68
N ALA A 111 6.36 -17.04 -9.40
CA ALA A 111 6.85 -15.78 -9.94
C ALA A 111 7.05 -14.70 -8.86
N TYR A 112 6.58 -14.93 -7.64
CA TYR A 112 6.60 -13.94 -6.55
C TYR A 112 7.34 -14.47 -5.31
N ILE A 113 7.75 -13.55 -4.43
CA ILE A 113 8.25 -13.94 -3.10
C ILE A 113 7.10 -14.57 -2.30
N PRO A 114 7.40 -15.53 -1.38
CA PRO A 114 6.33 -16.25 -0.66
C PRO A 114 5.36 -15.34 0.09
N GLN A 115 5.86 -14.25 0.67
CA GLN A 115 5.06 -13.28 1.43
C GLN A 115 4.05 -12.51 0.57
N ALA A 116 4.26 -12.45 -0.76
CA ALA A 116 3.40 -11.76 -1.70
C ALA A 116 2.26 -12.64 -2.26
N VAL A 117 2.19 -13.90 -1.83
CA VAL A 117 1.26 -14.91 -2.36
C VAL A 117 0.08 -15.10 -1.41
N ASN A 118 -1.13 -14.75 -1.86
CA ASN A 118 -2.39 -14.96 -1.14
C ASN A 118 -3.47 -15.47 -2.10
N ASP A 119 -4.47 -16.21 -1.63
CA ASP A 119 -5.54 -16.74 -2.48
C ASP A 119 -6.47 -15.66 -3.07
N PHE A 120 -6.48 -14.46 -2.50
CA PHE A 120 -7.34 -13.34 -2.92
C PHE A 120 -6.58 -12.09 -3.34
N GLY A 121 -5.25 -12.10 -3.24
CA GLY A 121 -4.42 -10.96 -3.60
C GLY A 121 -3.02 -11.36 -4.03
N VAL A 122 -2.35 -10.45 -4.73
CA VAL A 122 -0.93 -10.56 -5.07
C VAL A 122 -0.19 -9.35 -4.52
N GLY A 123 0.93 -9.57 -3.84
CA GLY A 123 1.73 -8.50 -3.27
C GLY A 123 2.18 -7.48 -4.32
N ALA A 124 1.91 -6.21 -4.06
CA ALA A 124 2.25 -5.08 -4.91
C ALA A 124 3.63 -4.52 -4.57
N ILE A 125 3.85 -4.23 -3.29
CA ILE A 125 5.09 -3.68 -2.74
C ILE A 125 5.33 -4.19 -1.32
N LEU A 126 6.62 -4.18 -0.92
CA LEU A 126 7.02 -4.25 0.48
C LEU A 126 7.50 -2.87 0.91
N TYR A 127 6.96 -2.35 2.01
CA TYR A 127 7.31 -1.03 2.53
C TYR A 127 7.53 -1.05 4.04
N SER A 128 8.14 0.04 4.53
CA SER A 128 8.39 0.20 5.96
C SER A 128 7.86 1.54 6.48
N PHE A 129 7.33 1.49 7.69
CA PHE A 129 7.23 2.67 8.54
C PHE A 129 8.58 2.89 9.20
N VAL A 130 9.15 4.04 8.95
CA VAL A 130 10.45 4.46 9.47
C VAL A 130 10.32 5.68 10.36
N LEU A 131 11.26 5.92 11.23
CA LEU A 131 11.42 7.19 11.90
C LEU A 131 12.12 8.16 10.93
N ALA A 132 11.54 9.35 10.77
CA ALA A 132 12.07 10.38 9.88
C ALA A 132 12.12 11.75 10.58
N TYR A 133 13.12 12.55 10.22
CA TYR A 133 13.30 13.92 10.68
C TYR A 133 14.06 14.75 9.64
N ASP A 134 14.06 16.09 9.76
CA ASP A 134 14.79 16.98 8.86
C ASP A 134 16.21 17.24 9.40
N ARG A 135 17.25 16.78 8.68
CA ARG A 135 18.67 16.97 9.04
C ARG A 135 19.07 18.45 9.01
N ALA A 136 18.47 19.25 8.13
CA ALA A 136 18.75 20.69 8.10
C ALA A 136 18.33 21.39 9.39
N ARG A 137 17.27 20.91 10.04
CA ARG A 137 16.78 21.43 11.33
C ARG A 137 17.41 20.73 12.54
N MET A 138 17.77 19.47 12.38
CA MET A 138 18.28 18.60 13.45
C MET A 138 19.46 17.77 12.94
N PRO A 139 20.67 18.36 12.85
CA PRO A 139 21.85 17.65 12.31
C PRO A 139 22.20 16.36 13.08
N GLN A 140 21.91 16.30 14.38
CA GLN A 140 22.06 15.15 15.24
C GLN A 140 20.68 14.70 15.75
N GLY A 141 19.93 14.06 14.87
CA GLY A 141 18.58 13.57 15.19
C GLY A 141 18.57 12.23 15.90
N PRO A 142 17.35 11.73 16.20
CA PRO A 142 17.16 10.47 16.90
C PRO A 142 17.65 9.28 16.10
N ALA A 143 18.19 8.27 16.78
CA ALA A 143 18.69 7.02 16.19
C ALA A 143 17.71 5.85 16.32
N ASN A 144 16.67 5.96 17.14
CA ASN A 144 15.71 4.89 17.43
C ASN A 144 14.41 5.43 18.04
N TRP A 145 13.45 4.55 18.28
CA TRP A 145 12.15 4.93 18.84
C TRP A 145 12.23 5.41 20.30
N ALA A 146 13.20 4.95 21.11
CA ALA A 146 13.36 5.45 22.46
C ALA A 146 13.71 6.96 22.45
N GLU A 147 14.58 7.37 21.54
CA GLU A 147 14.95 8.78 21.34
C GLU A 147 13.81 9.60 20.70
N PHE A 148 12.92 9.00 19.90
CA PHE A 148 11.70 9.64 19.44
C PHE A 148 10.80 10.09 20.62
N PHE A 149 10.80 9.35 21.72
CA PHE A 149 10.04 9.67 22.92
C PHE A 149 10.80 10.59 23.91
N ASP A 150 12.05 10.92 23.65
CA ASP A 150 12.83 11.84 24.50
C ASP A 150 12.56 13.30 24.09
N THR A 151 11.52 13.88 24.67
CA THR A 151 11.10 15.25 24.39
C THR A 151 12.01 16.29 25.02
N ALA A 152 12.81 15.93 26.02
CA ALA A 152 13.79 16.79 26.64
C ALA A 152 15.02 16.99 25.73
N ARG A 153 15.53 15.89 25.16
CA ARG A 153 16.67 15.95 24.23
C ARG A 153 16.27 16.50 22.86
N PHE A 154 15.10 16.13 22.39
CA PHE A 154 14.58 16.51 21.08
C PHE A 154 13.24 17.23 21.26
N PRO A 155 13.19 18.54 21.50
CA PRO A 155 11.93 19.28 21.67
C PRO A 155 11.12 19.38 20.36
N GLY A 156 9.81 19.56 20.49
CA GLY A 156 8.88 19.74 19.38
C GLY A 156 7.88 18.60 19.21
N LYS A 157 6.95 18.73 18.27
CA LYS A 157 5.88 17.75 18.05
C LYS A 157 6.36 16.48 17.36
N ARG A 158 5.63 15.38 17.59
CA ARG A 158 5.85 14.05 17.04
C ARG A 158 4.69 13.66 16.17
N GLY A 159 4.94 13.37 14.90
CA GLY A 159 3.95 12.80 13.99
C GLY A 159 3.84 11.29 14.15
N LEU A 160 2.64 10.76 14.38
CA LEU A 160 2.35 9.34 14.30
C LEU A 160 1.13 9.09 13.42
N ARG A 161 1.04 7.92 12.78
CA ARG A 161 -0.15 7.50 12.05
C ARG A 161 -1.31 7.39 13.04
N ARG A 162 -2.46 7.95 12.68
CA ARG A 162 -3.66 7.87 13.51
C ARG A 162 -4.18 6.43 13.54
N GLY A 163 -4.22 5.86 14.72
CA GLY A 163 -4.69 4.50 14.94
C GLY A 163 -3.78 3.70 15.86
N PRO A 164 -4.21 2.52 16.31
CA PRO A 164 -3.44 1.67 17.19
C PRO A 164 -2.29 0.95 16.44
N LYS A 165 -2.53 0.53 15.17
CA LYS A 165 -1.55 -0.17 14.33
C LYS A 165 -0.35 0.74 14.05
N THR A 166 0.85 0.20 14.16
CA THR A 166 2.15 0.86 14.17
C THR A 166 2.42 1.69 15.41
N THR A 167 1.44 2.38 15.97
CA THR A 167 1.58 3.26 17.14
C THR A 167 1.87 2.49 18.43
N LEU A 168 1.15 1.39 18.67
CA LEU A 168 1.37 0.57 19.88
C LEU A 168 2.69 -0.21 19.80
N GLU A 169 3.05 -0.68 18.62
CA GLU A 169 4.34 -1.34 18.38
C GLU A 169 5.51 -0.36 18.62
N ILE A 170 5.44 0.84 18.05
CA ILE A 170 6.44 1.90 18.26
C ILE A 170 6.55 2.25 19.74
N ALA A 171 5.43 2.37 20.44
CA ALA A 171 5.44 2.67 21.88
C ALA A 171 6.14 1.58 22.70
N LEU A 172 5.90 0.30 22.40
CA LEU A 172 6.57 -0.82 23.09
C LEU A 172 8.06 -0.88 22.76
N MET A 173 8.46 -0.69 21.50
CA MET A 173 9.87 -0.62 21.13
C MET A 173 10.57 0.57 21.78
N ALA A 174 9.89 1.72 21.88
CA ALA A 174 10.38 2.88 22.62
C ALA A 174 10.52 2.63 24.12
N ASP A 175 9.78 1.68 24.66
CA ASP A 175 9.84 1.22 26.06
C ASP A 175 10.76 0.00 26.26
N GLY A 176 11.62 -0.29 25.27
CA GLY A 176 12.67 -1.31 25.33
C GLY A 176 12.23 -2.74 25.03
N VAL A 177 11.02 -2.94 24.48
CA VAL A 177 10.60 -4.27 24.02
C VAL A 177 11.27 -4.58 22.69
N PRO A 178 12.02 -5.71 22.58
CA PRO A 178 12.63 -6.12 21.31
C PRO A 178 11.56 -6.36 20.23
N PRO A 179 11.85 -6.08 18.93
CA PRO A 179 10.88 -6.24 17.84
C PRO A 179 10.23 -7.62 17.79
N ASP A 180 10.98 -8.69 17.98
CA ASP A 180 10.50 -10.08 17.96
C ASP A 180 9.57 -10.44 19.14
N GLN A 181 9.50 -9.61 20.19
CA GLN A 181 8.66 -9.81 21.36
C GLN A 181 7.41 -8.90 21.38
N VAL A 182 7.33 -7.91 20.51
CA VAL A 182 6.28 -6.90 20.52
C VAL A 182 4.89 -7.52 20.53
N TYR A 183 4.60 -8.47 19.64
CA TYR A 183 3.27 -9.06 19.56
C TYR A 183 2.97 -10.06 20.69
N ALA A 184 3.97 -10.70 21.27
CA ALA A 184 3.78 -11.48 22.49
C ALA A 184 3.34 -10.58 23.66
N VAL A 185 3.93 -9.39 23.77
CA VAL A 185 3.54 -8.38 24.76
C VAL A 185 2.17 -7.79 24.46
N LEU A 186 1.90 -7.32 23.22
CA LEU A 186 0.61 -6.77 22.81
C LEU A 186 -0.55 -7.78 22.91
N GLY A 187 -0.27 -9.08 22.86
CA GLY A 187 -1.25 -10.15 23.07
C GLY A 187 -1.82 -10.20 24.48
N THR A 188 -1.27 -9.40 25.42
CA THR A 188 -1.74 -9.36 26.81
C THR A 188 -2.36 -8.01 27.16
N PRO A 189 -3.38 -7.97 28.04
CA PRO A 189 -3.95 -6.71 28.53
C PRO A 189 -2.89 -5.79 29.16
N ALA A 190 -1.99 -6.35 29.96
CA ALA A 190 -0.91 -5.61 30.63
C ALA A 190 0.08 -4.99 29.61
N GLY A 191 0.38 -5.68 28.51
CA GLY A 191 1.23 -5.17 27.43
C GLY A 191 0.56 -4.04 26.67
N VAL A 192 -0.73 -4.15 26.38
CA VAL A 192 -1.51 -3.05 25.80
C VAL A 192 -1.50 -1.82 26.72
N ASP A 193 -1.72 -2.02 28.03
CA ASP A 193 -1.64 -0.94 29.02
C ASP A 193 -0.25 -0.30 29.07
N ARG A 194 0.80 -1.11 28.93
CA ARG A 194 2.19 -0.64 28.86
C ARG A 194 2.40 0.29 27.67
N ALA A 195 1.93 -0.11 26.48
CA ALA A 195 2.02 0.72 25.28
C ALA A 195 1.31 2.07 25.45
N PHE A 196 0.08 2.08 25.98
CA PHE A 196 -0.65 3.33 26.22
C PHE A 196 0.03 4.21 27.29
N ARG A 197 0.53 3.65 28.38
CA ARG A 197 1.32 4.42 29.37
C ARG A 197 2.56 5.06 28.73
N ARG A 198 3.22 4.37 27.81
CA ARG A 198 4.36 4.97 27.09
C ARG A 198 3.92 6.13 26.21
N LEU A 199 2.79 6.00 25.51
CA LEU A 199 2.19 7.09 24.71
C LEU A 199 1.75 8.28 25.57
N ASP A 200 1.26 8.04 26.80
CA ASP A 200 0.89 9.12 27.73
C ASP A 200 2.07 10.03 28.03
N SER A 201 3.30 9.52 28.04
CA SER A 201 4.50 10.32 28.33
C SER A 201 4.81 11.42 27.31
N ILE A 202 4.24 11.35 26.10
CA ILE A 202 4.43 12.33 25.02
C ILE A 202 3.11 12.80 24.43
N LYS A 203 1.99 12.52 25.06
CA LYS A 203 0.65 12.75 24.49
C LYS A 203 0.41 14.19 24.04
N ALA A 204 0.90 15.17 24.80
CA ALA A 204 0.76 16.57 24.49
C ALA A 204 1.51 17.01 23.22
N GLU A 205 2.56 16.29 22.86
CA GLU A 205 3.39 16.55 21.68
C GLU A 205 2.97 15.77 20.46
N LEU A 206 1.98 14.85 20.55
CA LEU A 206 1.55 14.04 19.42
C LEU A 206 0.71 14.81 18.42
N ALA A 207 1.03 14.65 17.14
CA ALA A 207 0.25 15.03 15.99
C ALA A 207 -0.09 13.77 15.16
N TRP A 208 -1.35 13.66 14.72
CA TRP A 208 -1.86 12.44 14.08
C TRP A 208 -2.04 12.66 12.58
N TRP A 209 -1.27 11.95 11.76
CA TRP A 209 -1.47 11.95 10.33
C TRP A 209 -2.34 10.75 9.88
N GLU A 210 -3.10 10.96 8.82
CA GLU A 210 -4.02 9.96 8.24
C GLU A 210 -3.61 9.60 6.80
N ARG A 211 -3.01 10.56 6.08
CA ARG A 211 -2.59 10.37 4.68
C ARG A 211 -1.08 10.32 4.57
N GLY A 212 -0.57 9.34 3.80
CA GLY A 212 0.87 9.13 3.64
C GLY A 212 1.66 10.31 3.06
N ALA A 213 1.00 11.31 2.47
CA ALA A 213 1.63 12.54 2.00
C ALA A 213 1.89 13.57 3.12
N GLN A 214 1.19 13.48 4.26
CA GLN A 214 1.28 14.47 5.34
C GLN A 214 2.66 14.48 6.05
N PRO A 215 3.28 13.33 6.42
CA PRO A 215 4.55 13.34 7.14
C PRO A 215 5.67 14.14 6.46
N PRO A 216 6.00 13.96 5.16
CA PRO A 216 7.03 14.79 4.53
C PRO A 216 6.63 16.26 4.44
N GLN A 217 5.35 16.60 4.27
CA GLN A 217 4.87 17.98 4.28
C GLN A 217 5.06 18.63 5.66
N TRP A 218 4.72 17.93 6.74
CA TRP A 218 4.89 18.40 8.10
C TRP A 218 6.36 18.61 8.49
N LEU A 219 7.25 17.69 8.07
CA LEU A 219 8.70 17.89 8.23
C LEU A 219 9.18 19.13 7.48
N ALA A 220 8.76 19.31 6.22
CA ALA A 220 9.13 20.45 5.40
C ALA A 220 8.66 21.79 6.01
N ALA A 221 7.44 21.83 6.53
CA ALA A 221 6.87 23.01 7.20
C ALA A 221 7.45 23.22 8.61
N GLY A 222 8.05 22.18 9.23
CA GLY A 222 8.48 22.22 10.63
C GLY A 222 7.34 22.13 11.64
N GLU A 223 6.21 21.58 11.20
CA GLU A 223 5.05 21.33 12.08
C GLU A 223 5.33 20.23 13.10
N VAL A 224 6.20 19.27 12.72
CA VAL A 224 6.72 18.24 13.61
C VAL A 224 8.25 18.21 13.56
N ALA A 225 8.87 17.90 14.68
CA ALA A 225 10.33 17.70 14.75
C ALA A 225 10.74 16.37 14.12
N MET A 226 9.92 15.35 14.30
CA MET A 226 10.11 14.00 13.77
C MET A 226 8.77 13.28 13.63
N THR A 227 8.75 12.23 12.82
CA THR A 227 7.50 11.49 12.55
C THR A 227 7.80 10.04 12.18
N ASN A 228 6.84 9.13 12.42
CA ASN A 228 6.85 7.92 11.62
C ASN A 228 6.32 8.24 10.21
N ALA A 229 6.83 7.57 9.21
CA ALA A 229 6.45 7.80 7.82
C ALA A 229 6.72 6.56 6.96
N TYR A 230 6.08 6.48 5.81
CA TYR A 230 6.45 5.51 4.78
C TYR A 230 7.82 5.86 4.19
N ASN A 231 8.75 4.90 4.19
CA ASN A 231 10.13 5.13 3.70
C ASN A 231 10.18 5.72 2.30
N GLY A 232 9.35 5.23 1.37
CA GLY A 232 9.32 5.72 0.00
C GLY A 232 8.84 7.17 -0.12
N ARG A 233 7.91 7.62 0.75
CA ARG A 233 7.42 9.01 0.74
C ARG A 233 8.51 10.00 1.19
N ILE A 234 9.30 9.62 2.19
CA ILE A 234 10.45 10.43 2.64
C ILE A 234 11.53 10.48 1.56
N ALA A 235 11.86 9.33 0.97
CA ALA A 235 12.84 9.27 -0.11
C ALA A 235 12.39 10.06 -1.35
N ALA A 236 11.11 10.00 -1.71
CA ALA A 236 10.56 10.79 -2.81
C ALA A 236 10.70 12.30 -2.55
N ALA A 237 10.36 12.77 -1.35
CA ALA A 237 10.52 14.19 -1.00
C ALA A 237 11.99 14.63 -1.05
N ASN A 238 12.94 13.78 -0.65
CA ASN A 238 14.37 14.07 -0.81
C ASN A 238 14.76 14.20 -2.28
N ALA A 239 14.28 13.31 -3.15
CA ALA A 239 14.63 13.28 -4.55
C ALA A 239 13.96 14.40 -5.38
N THR A 240 12.68 14.69 -5.11
CA THR A 240 11.89 15.63 -5.95
C THR A 240 11.86 17.05 -5.41
N ASP A 241 11.86 17.22 -4.08
CA ASP A 241 11.69 18.52 -3.43
C ASP A 241 13.01 19.05 -2.85
N GLY A 242 14.13 18.36 -3.11
CA GLY A 242 15.46 18.77 -2.64
C GLY A 242 15.57 18.78 -1.11
N ARG A 243 14.84 17.91 -0.41
CA ARG A 243 14.89 17.82 1.05
C ARG A 243 16.06 16.96 1.52
N ASP A 244 16.47 17.14 2.77
CA ASP A 244 17.44 16.28 3.47
C ASP A 244 16.81 15.64 4.68
N PHE A 245 15.77 14.85 4.45
CA PHE A 245 15.11 14.09 5.51
C PHE A 245 15.88 12.80 5.79
N ALA A 246 16.17 12.56 7.07
CA ALA A 246 16.71 11.29 7.52
C ALA A 246 15.68 10.18 7.45
N ILE A 247 16.13 8.98 7.09
CA ILE A 247 15.41 7.71 7.26
C ILE A 247 16.18 6.89 8.29
N VAL A 248 15.58 6.63 9.44
CA VAL A 248 16.14 5.79 10.50
C VAL A 248 15.50 4.41 10.43
N TRP A 249 16.33 3.42 10.12
CA TRP A 249 15.88 2.03 9.91
C TRP A 249 15.80 1.21 11.19
N ALA A 250 16.42 1.66 12.29
CA ALA A 250 16.42 0.94 13.56
C ALA A 250 14.98 0.75 14.09
N GLY A 251 14.55 -0.51 14.20
CA GLY A 251 13.21 -0.86 14.63
C GLY A 251 12.11 -0.42 13.65
N ASN A 252 12.40 -0.32 12.36
CA ASN A 252 11.37 -0.05 11.38
C ASN A 252 10.33 -1.17 11.34
N LEU A 253 9.10 -0.82 10.94
CA LEU A 253 8.01 -1.78 10.84
C LEU A 253 7.71 -2.01 9.36
N TYR A 254 7.77 -3.26 8.89
CA TYR A 254 7.51 -3.56 7.49
C TYR A 254 6.27 -4.42 7.27
N THR A 255 5.65 -4.26 6.12
CA THR A 255 4.52 -5.05 5.65
C THR A 255 4.44 -5.05 4.13
N ILE A 256 3.46 -5.75 3.57
CA ILE A 256 3.19 -5.84 2.14
C ILE A 256 1.80 -5.31 1.85
N ASP A 257 1.71 -4.40 0.88
CA ASP A 257 0.43 -4.09 0.25
C ASP A 257 0.17 -5.07 -0.90
N SER A 258 -1.08 -5.36 -1.13
CA SER A 258 -1.49 -6.31 -2.17
C SER A 258 -2.51 -5.71 -3.12
N TRP A 259 -2.44 -6.10 -4.39
CA TRP A 259 -3.51 -5.90 -5.33
C TRP A 259 -4.59 -6.96 -5.15
N VAL A 260 -5.83 -6.53 -5.06
CA VAL A 260 -7.02 -7.40 -5.04
C VAL A 260 -7.96 -7.04 -6.19
N ILE A 261 -8.78 -7.99 -6.62
CA ILE A 261 -9.87 -7.76 -7.57
C ILE A 261 -11.17 -7.72 -6.78
N MET A 262 -11.93 -6.65 -6.90
CA MET A 262 -13.20 -6.48 -6.19
C MET A 262 -14.22 -7.53 -6.64
N LYS A 263 -14.98 -8.06 -5.67
CA LYS A 263 -16.03 -9.05 -5.93
C LYS A 263 -17.07 -8.55 -6.93
N GLY A 264 -17.39 -9.37 -7.92
CA GLY A 264 -18.37 -9.04 -8.95
C GLY A 264 -17.89 -8.03 -10.00
N SER A 265 -16.57 -7.73 -10.08
CA SER A 265 -16.03 -6.85 -11.10
C SER A 265 -16.33 -7.37 -12.52
N PRO A 266 -17.00 -6.59 -13.37
CA PRO A 266 -17.24 -6.97 -14.78
C PRO A 266 -15.95 -6.97 -15.61
N ASN A 267 -14.88 -6.33 -15.09
CA ASN A 267 -13.58 -6.21 -15.73
C ASN A 267 -12.56 -7.27 -15.25
N ARG A 268 -13.00 -8.37 -14.59
CA ARG A 268 -12.10 -9.38 -13.99
C ARG A 268 -10.99 -9.86 -14.97
N ALA A 269 -11.33 -10.13 -16.22
CA ALA A 269 -10.33 -10.57 -17.20
C ALA A 269 -9.26 -9.50 -17.47
N ARG A 270 -9.67 -8.24 -17.59
CA ARG A 270 -8.76 -7.11 -17.78
C ARG A 270 -7.96 -6.78 -16.52
N ALA A 271 -8.56 -6.98 -15.35
CA ALA A 271 -7.87 -6.87 -14.07
C ALA A 271 -6.71 -7.90 -13.96
N LEU A 272 -6.95 -9.14 -14.36
CA LEU A 272 -5.90 -10.17 -14.41
C LEU A 272 -4.81 -9.84 -15.45
N GLU A 273 -5.17 -9.28 -16.60
CA GLU A 273 -4.21 -8.79 -17.59
C GLU A 273 -3.33 -7.67 -17.01
N PHE A 274 -3.93 -6.72 -16.28
CA PHE A 274 -3.20 -5.68 -15.58
C PHE A 274 -2.27 -6.25 -14.52
N LEU A 275 -2.74 -7.17 -13.66
CA LEU A 275 -1.93 -7.80 -12.62
C LEU A 275 -0.78 -8.63 -13.21
N ARG A 276 -1.00 -9.32 -14.32
CA ARG A 276 0.07 -10.00 -15.05
C ARG A 276 1.12 -9.03 -15.58
N PHE A 277 0.70 -7.89 -16.11
CA PHE A 277 1.60 -6.87 -16.63
C PHE A 277 2.47 -6.27 -15.52
N VAL A 278 1.85 -5.81 -14.43
CA VAL A 278 2.58 -5.18 -13.32
C VAL A 278 3.39 -6.17 -12.48
N GLY A 279 3.08 -7.48 -12.59
CA GLY A 279 3.83 -8.56 -11.96
C GLY A 279 5.10 -8.96 -12.69
N GLN A 280 5.36 -8.44 -13.89
CA GLN A 280 6.60 -8.74 -14.62
C GLN A 280 7.81 -8.16 -13.90
N PRO A 281 8.91 -8.92 -13.73
CA PRO A 281 10.11 -8.43 -13.04
C PRO A 281 10.68 -7.14 -13.64
N GLU A 282 10.65 -7.01 -14.97
CA GLU A 282 11.10 -5.82 -15.71
C GLU A 282 10.25 -4.60 -15.36
N VAL A 283 8.95 -4.77 -15.26
CA VAL A 283 8.00 -3.70 -14.95
C VAL A 283 8.12 -3.29 -13.48
N GLN A 284 8.15 -4.27 -12.56
CA GLN A 284 8.33 -3.96 -11.14
C GLN A 284 9.67 -3.28 -10.82
N ALA A 285 10.75 -3.68 -11.49
CA ALA A 285 12.07 -3.05 -11.32
C ALA A 285 12.09 -1.56 -11.70
N GLY A 286 11.11 -1.09 -12.46
CA GLY A 286 10.95 0.33 -12.77
C GLY A 286 10.45 1.18 -11.59
N LEU A 287 9.83 0.57 -10.56
CA LEU A 287 9.23 1.31 -9.45
C LEU A 287 10.26 1.85 -8.44
N PRO A 288 11.24 1.06 -7.92
CA PRO A 288 12.19 1.53 -6.91
C PRO A 288 13.00 2.78 -7.30
N PRO A 289 13.38 3.00 -8.58
CA PRO A 289 14.05 4.23 -8.99
C PRO A 289 13.19 5.49 -8.84
N ARG A 290 11.86 5.34 -8.78
CA ARG A 290 10.90 6.44 -8.61
C ARG A 290 10.50 6.63 -7.15
N ILE A 291 10.29 5.50 -6.48
CA ILE A 291 9.96 5.45 -5.06
C ILE A 291 10.54 4.15 -4.47
N PRO A 292 11.48 4.19 -3.53
CA PRO A 292 12.23 3.02 -3.08
C PRO A 292 11.42 2.13 -2.13
N TYR A 293 10.41 1.49 -2.68
CA TYR A 293 9.71 0.36 -2.07
C TYR A 293 10.30 -0.96 -2.57
N GLY A 294 10.20 -2.01 -1.74
CA GLY A 294 10.61 -3.34 -2.13
C GLY A 294 9.68 -3.93 -3.19
N VAL A 295 10.24 -4.68 -4.11
CA VAL A 295 9.50 -5.38 -5.17
C VAL A 295 9.15 -6.80 -4.73
N THR A 296 8.08 -7.34 -5.29
CA THR A 296 7.54 -8.65 -4.91
C THR A 296 7.75 -9.73 -5.98
N ALA A 297 7.97 -9.34 -7.24
CA ALA A 297 8.28 -10.28 -8.31
C ALA A 297 9.73 -10.79 -8.18
N ARG A 298 9.91 -12.11 -8.28
CA ARG A 298 11.24 -12.72 -8.35
C ARG A 298 11.98 -12.23 -9.57
N GLY A 299 13.29 -12.00 -9.44
CA GLY A 299 14.12 -11.49 -10.52
C GLY A 299 14.02 -9.96 -10.75
N ALA A 300 13.18 -9.24 -10.02
CA ALA A 300 13.11 -7.78 -10.13
C ALA A 300 14.28 -7.09 -9.42
N ASN A 301 14.71 -7.60 -8.25
CA ASN A 301 15.85 -7.06 -7.51
C ASN A 301 17.17 -7.16 -8.28
N GLU A 302 17.36 -8.21 -9.05
CA GLU A 302 18.56 -8.47 -9.85
C GLU A 302 18.74 -7.45 -10.98
N ARG A 303 17.71 -6.66 -11.28
CA ARG A 303 17.72 -5.58 -12.28
C ARG A 303 18.05 -4.21 -11.68
N LEU A 304 18.17 -4.13 -10.35
CA LEU A 304 18.39 -2.86 -9.65
C LEU A 304 19.87 -2.62 -9.35
N PRO A 305 20.34 -1.35 -9.43
CA PRO A 305 21.69 -1.02 -9.00
C PRO A 305 21.90 -1.30 -7.50
N PRO A 306 23.09 -1.76 -7.07
CA PRO A 306 23.37 -2.06 -5.64
C PRO A 306 23.10 -0.89 -4.69
N ALA A 307 23.40 0.34 -5.12
CA ALA A 307 23.15 1.54 -4.33
C ALA A 307 21.65 1.79 -4.08
N LEU A 308 20.79 1.41 -5.02
CA LEU A 308 19.34 1.50 -4.85
C LEU A 308 18.82 0.36 -3.96
N LEU A 309 19.33 -0.87 -4.18
CA LEU A 309 18.98 -2.02 -3.32
C LEU A 309 19.24 -1.71 -1.84
N ALA A 310 20.33 -1.02 -1.51
CA ALA A 310 20.66 -0.62 -0.15
C ALA A 310 19.66 0.35 0.50
N GLN A 311 18.84 1.02 -0.29
CA GLN A 311 17.80 1.95 0.18
C GLN A 311 16.42 1.28 0.38
N LEU A 312 16.28 0.02 -0.03
CA LEU A 312 14.99 -0.69 0.08
C LEU A 312 14.80 -1.24 1.49
N PRO A 313 13.54 -1.39 1.94
CA PRO A 313 13.23 -2.08 3.19
C PRO A 313 13.82 -3.50 3.28
N THR A 314 13.95 -4.15 2.14
CA THR A 314 14.47 -5.51 2.00
C THR A 314 15.99 -5.61 2.06
N ALA A 315 16.72 -4.50 2.12
CA ALA A 315 18.17 -4.53 2.28
C ALA A 315 18.56 -5.22 3.61
N PRO A 316 19.58 -6.10 3.63
CA PRO A 316 19.96 -6.82 4.84
C PRO A 316 20.19 -5.93 6.06
N ALA A 317 20.80 -4.75 5.88
CA ALA A 317 21.02 -3.79 6.96
C ALA A 317 19.73 -3.13 7.45
N ASN A 318 18.74 -2.96 6.60
CA ASN A 318 17.47 -2.28 6.92
C ASN A 318 16.45 -3.24 7.54
N ILE A 319 16.47 -4.52 7.12
CA ILE A 319 15.56 -5.54 7.67
C ILE A 319 16.08 -6.14 8.98
N ALA A 320 17.38 -6.03 9.26
CA ALA A 320 17.97 -6.50 10.51
C ALA A 320 17.41 -5.71 11.70
N GLY A 321 16.71 -6.37 12.61
CA GLY A 321 16.05 -5.74 13.75
C GLY A 321 14.77 -4.98 13.40
N ALA A 322 14.23 -5.15 12.20
CA ALA A 322 12.91 -4.65 11.83
C ALA A 322 11.80 -5.51 12.47
N LEU A 323 10.64 -4.90 12.68
CA LEU A 323 9.42 -5.59 13.08
C LEU A 323 8.58 -5.91 11.86
N GLN A 324 8.30 -7.19 11.60
CA GLN A 324 7.23 -7.54 10.67
C GLN A 324 5.88 -7.26 11.33
N ILE A 325 5.04 -6.44 10.69
CA ILE A 325 3.68 -6.23 11.18
C ILE A 325 2.92 -7.55 11.07
N SER A 326 2.30 -7.95 12.19
CA SER A 326 1.57 -9.22 12.27
C SER A 326 0.12 -9.05 11.83
N ASP A 327 -0.17 -9.49 10.61
CA ASP A 327 -1.52 -9.44 10.05
C ASP A 327 -2.50 -10.25 10.90
N ARG A 328 -2.05 -11.42 11.40
CA ARG A 328 -2.88 -12.25 12.29
C ARG A 328 -3.25 -11.55 13.59
N PHE A 329 -2.30 -10.86 14.22
CA PHE A 329 -2.57 -10.11 15.44
C PHE A 329 -3.60 -8.99 15.17
N TRP A 330 -3.42 -8.26 14.07
CA TRP A 330 -4.31 -7.14 13.74
C TRP A 330 -5.69 -7.63 13.29
N LEU A 331 -5.79 -8.74 12.57
CA LEU A 331 -7.07 -9.37 12.24
C LEU A 331 -7.90 -9.65 13.51
N ASP A 332 -7.26 -10.21 14.54
CA ASP A 332 -7.95 -10.60 15.77
C ASP A 332 -8.24 -9.41 16.73
N ASN A 333 -7.54 -8.28 16.59
CA ASN A 333 -7.52 -7.21 17.61
C ASN A 333 -7.86 -5.80 17.10
N LEU A 334 -7.98 -5.60 15.79
CA LEU A 334 -8.09 -4.25 15.19
C LEU A 334 -9.26 -3.45 15.77
N ASP A 335 -10.46 -4.01 15.76
CA ASP A 335 -11.66 -3.30 16.21
C ASP A 335 -11.59 -2.91 17.69
N ARG A 336 -11.20 -3.85 18.54
CA ARG A 336 -11.06 -3.62 19.98
C ARG A 336 -10.00 -2.57 20.31
N LEU A 337 -8.84 -2.65 19.67
CA LEU A 337 -7.75 -1.72 19.91
C LEU A 337 -8.03 -0.35 19.28
N THR A 338 -8.73 -0.28 18.16
CA THR A 338 -9.19 0.97 17.56
C THR A 338 -10.18 1.70 18.46
N GLN A 339 -11.16 1.00 19.02
CA GLN A 339 -12.09 1.59 19.98
C GLN A 339 -11.36 2.14 21.21
N ARG A 340 -10.42 1.37 21.76
CA ARG A 340 -9.60 1.81 22.89
C ARG A 340 -8.74 3.02 22.55
N PHE A 341 -8.09 3.01 21.40
CA PHE A 341 -7.26 4.10 20.90
C PHE A 341 -8.08 5.39 20.76
N ASN A 342 -9.26 5.33 20.11
CA ASN A 342 -10.13 6.49 19.94
C ASN A 342 -10.60 7.06 21.28
N THR A 343 -10.93 6.20 22.25
CA THR A 343 -11.26 6.62 23.62
C THR A 343 -10.07 7.31 24.30
N TRP A 344 -8.87 6.78 24.12
CA TRP A 344 -7.63 7.34 24.68
C TRP A 344 -7.28 8.71 24.05
N VAL A 345 -7.37 8.84 22.73
CA VAL A 345 -7.11 10.11 22.03
C VAL A 345 -8.07 11.22 22.46
N ALA A 346 -9.35 10.88 22.71
CA ALA A 346 -10.40 11.84 23.07
C ALA A 346 -10.26 12.41 24.50
N ARG A 347 -9.47 11.80 25.38
CA ARG A 347 -9.17 12.26 26.73
C ARG A 347 -8.02 13.25 26.76
#